data_8a919af5abbf6265fa628594bde5d75d
#
_entry.id   8a919af5abbf6265fa628594bde5d75d
#
_cell.length_a   1.000
_cell.length_b   1.000
_cell.length_c   1.000
_cell.angle_alpha   90.00
_cell.angle_beta   90.00
_cell.angle_gamma   90.00
#
_symmetry.space_group_name_H-M   'P 1'
#
loop_
_entity.id
_entity.type
_entity.pdbx_description
1 polymer ?
#
loop_
_entity_poly.entity_id
_entity_poly.type
_entity_poly.pdbx_seq_one_letter_code
_entity_poly.pdbx_strand_id
1 'polypeptide(L)'
;SGADAVLALSKEVSGSEAAFVGLMNKRAKEMGLSSQCYFQNATGLYHSTHHMTVKDMGQIMALAMQNPAAREVLMTENYQMSPTNKHAQGLKFTNLFLQRIKTQDSGGTRIEMAKTGFVSQSKFCVVSSGKGKNGRNLLVVTGGSSSTWQAVRDQATLYKLFSE
;
A
#
# COMPACT_ATOMS: atom_id res chain seq x y z
N SER A 1 -3.27 3.82 -7.84
CA SER A 1 -3.51 2.39 -8.13
C SER A 1 -3.96 2.23 -9.59
N GLY A 2 -3.01 2.09 -10.50
CA GLY A 2 -3.28 1.87 -11.92
C GLY A 2 -3.31 0.37 -12.23
N ALA A 3 -4.50 -0.22 -12.34
CA ALA A 3 -4.64 -1.66 -12.63
C ALA A 3 -4.05 -2.02 -13.99
N ASP A 4 -4.23 -1.17 -14.99
CA ASP A 4 -3.66 -1.29 -16.34
C ASP A 4 -2.12 -1.32 -16.31
N ALA A 5 -1.50 -0.43 -15.53
CA ALA A 5 -0.05 -0.40 -15.38
C ALA A 5 0.47 -1.66 -14.66
N VAL A 6 -0.25 -2.16 -13.65
CA VAL A 6 0.10 -3.42 -12.97
C VAL A 6 0.01 -4.59 -13.92
N LEU A 7 -1.03 -4.67 -14.76
CA LEU A 7 -1.17 -5.73 -15.76
C LEU A 7 -0.06 -5.68 -16.81
N ALA A 8 0.30 -4.48 -17.29
CA ALA A 8 1.40 -4.30 -18.23
C ALA A 8 2.73 -4.77 -17.62
N LEU A 9 3.05 -4.36 -16.40
CA LEU A 9 4.26 -4.80 -15.69
C LEU A 9 4.27 -6.31 -15.42
N SER A 10 3.13 -6.89 -15.02
CA SER A 10 3.01 -8.34 -14.81
C SER A 10 3.33 -9.14 -16.06
N LYS A 11 2.83 -8.66 -17.21
CA LYS A 11 3.11 -9.27 -18.52
C LYS A 11 4.57 -9.14 -18.90
N GLU A 12 5.17 -7.98 -18.69
CA GLU A 12 6.60 -7.74 -18.99
C GLU A 12 7.51 -8.66 -18.16
N VAL A 13 7.22 -8.79 -16.86
CA VAL A 13 8.06 -9.57 -15.92
C VAL A 13 7.93 -11.08 -16.13
N SER A 14 6.75 -11.58 -16.49
CA SER A 14 6.46 -13.03 -16.45
C SER A 14 5.63 -13.55 -17.62
N GLY A 15 5.42 -12.75 -18.66
CA GLY A 15 4.67 -13.13 -19.87
C GLY A 15 3.15 -13.07 -19.70
N SER A 16 2.62 -13.16 -18.48
CA SER A 16 1.17 -13.09 -18.21
C SER A 16 0.89 -12.72 -16.77
N GLU A 17 -0.31 -12.20 -16.49
CA GLU A 17 -0.78 -11.96 -15.10
C GLU A 17 -0.82 -13.27 -14.30
N ALA A 18 -1.29 -14.36 -14.89
CA ALA A 18 -1.38 -15.65 -14.20
C ALA A 18 -0.01 -16.17 -13.75
N ALA A 19 1.01 -16.07 -14.62
CA ALA A 19 2.39 -16.42 -14.26
C ALA A 19 2.93 -15.49 -13.15
N PHE A 20 2.64 -14.19 -13.23
CA PHE A 20 3.04 -13.22 -12.20
C PHE A 20 2.39 -13.52 -10.85
N VAL A 21 1.11 -13.85 -10.81
CA VAL A 21 0.40 -14.27 -9.59
C VAL A 21 1.02 -15.54 -9.00
N GLY A 22 1.44 -16.48 -9.85
CA GLY A 22 2.23 -17.63 -9.41
C GLY A 22 3.52 -17.23 -8.68
N LEU A 23 4.25 -16.24 -9.23
CA LEU A 23 5.44 -15.68 -8.57
C LEU A 23 5.10 -14.96 -7.26
N MET A 24 4.00 -14.18 -7.21
CA MET A 24 3.54 -13.53 -5.99
C MET A 24 3.26 -14.55 -4.87
N ASN A 25 2.52 -15.62 -5.18
CA ASN A 25 2.21 -16.66 -4.20
C ASN A 25 3.44 -17.46 -3.77
N LYS A 26 4.37 -17.73 -4.70
CA LYS A 26 5.68 -18.34 -4.37
C LYS A 26 6.45 -17.42 -3.42
N ARG A 27 6.54 -16.13 -3.74
CA ARG A 27 7.26 -15.17 -2.90
C ARG A 27 6.62 -15.00 -1.52
N ALA A 28 5.30 -15.02 -1.42
CA ALA A 28 4.59 -14.99 -0.14
C ALA A 28 5.01 -16.15 0.77
N LYS A 29 5.12 -17.36 0.23
CA LYS A 29 5.60 -18.55 0.96
C LYS A 29 7.07 -18.40 1.40
N GLU A 30 7.93 -17.92 0.51
CA GLU A 30 9.37 -17.69 0.81
C GLU A 30 9.55 -16.64 1.91
N MET A 31 8.65 -15.66 2.00
CA MET A 31 8.63 -14.65 3.05
C MET A 31 8.07 -15.15 4.38
N GLY A 32 7.56 -16.37 4.44
CA GLY A 32 6.91 -16.93 5.62
C GLY A 32 5.58 -16.26 5.96
N LEU A 33 4.86 -15.74 4.96
CA LEU A 33 3.51 -15.23 5.19
C LEU A 33 2.56 -16.36 5.59
N SER A 34 1.47 -16.00 6.27
CA SER A 34 0.53 -16.99 6.78
C SER A 34 -0.12 -17.80 5.65
N SER A 35 -0.64 -18.98 5.97
CA SER A 35 -1.42 -19.80 5.03
C SER A 35 -2.71 -19.11 4.56
N GLN A 36 -3.12 -18.01 5.23
CA GLN A 36 -4.24 -17.18 4.83
C GLN A 36 -3.87 -16.12 3.78
N CYS A 37 -2.58 -16.00 3.40
CA CYS A 37 -2.16 -15.10 2.33
C CYS A 37 -2.23 -15.81 0.99
N TYR A 38 -3.16 -15.38 0.13
CA TYR A 38 -3.30 -15.93 -1.21
C TYR A 38 -3.72 -14.86 -2.21
N PHE A 39 -2.98 -14.77 -3.31
CA PHE A 39 -3.21 -13.83 -4.41
C PHE A 39 -3.89 -14.53 -5.58
N GLN A 40 -4.95 -13.92 -6.13
CA GLN A 40 -5.66 -14.38 -7.33
C GLN A 40 -5.41 -13.50 -8.55
N ASN A 41 -5.02 -12.25 -8.32
CA ASN A 41 -4.67 -11.29 -9.36
C ASN A 41 -3.58 -10.34 -8.84
N ALA A 42 -2.95 -9.62 -9.76
CA ALA A 42 -1.92 -8.65 -9.43
C ALA A 42 -2.48 -7.26 -9.06
N THR A 43 -3.73 -7.00 -9.40
CA THR A 43 -4.36 -5.67 -9.28
C THR A 43 -4.96 -5.40 -7.91
N GLY A 44 -5.25 -6.43 -7.13
CA GLY A 44 -5.98 -6.33 -5.86
C GLY A 44 -7.50 -6.21 -6.03
N LEU A 45 -8.03 -6.44 -7.23
CA LEU A 45 -9.48 -6.52 -7.43
C LEU A 45 -10.07 -7.72 -6.69
N TYR A 46 -11.34 -7.59 -6.32
CA TYR A 46 -12.01 -8.62 -5.52
C TYR A 46 -12.04 -9.98 -6.21
N HIS A 47 -11.67 -10.98 -5.45
CA HIS A 47 -11.94 -12.38 -5.71
C HIS A 47 -12.16 -13.08 -4.36
N SER A 48 -13.07 -14.05 -4.29
CA SER A 48 -13.46 -14.71 -3.02
C SER A 48 -12.30 -15.36 -2.27
N THR A 49 -11.27 -15.79 -2.98
CA THR A 49 -10.06 -16.40 -2.42
C THR A 49 -8.84 -15.47 -2.39
N HIS A 50 -8.99 -14.19 -2.78
CA HIS A 50 -7.93 -13.20 -2.69
C HIS A 50 -7.96 -12.55 -1.31
N HIS A 51 -7.14 -13.02 -0.40
CA HIS A 51 -7.13 -12.53 0.99
C HIS A 51 -5.75 -12.63 1.63
N MET A 52 -5.56 -11.85 2.67
CA MET A 52 -4.40 -11.89 3.57
C MET A 52 -4.75 -11.29 4.93
N THR A 53 -3.91 -11.53 5.92
CA THR A 53 -4.04 -10.88 7.23
C THR A 53 -3.40 -9.49 7.22
N VAL A 54 -3.79 -8.64 8.18
CA VAL A 54 -3.10 -7.35 8.41
C VAL A 54 -1.63 -7.54 8.77
N LYS A 55 -1.29 -8.64 9.43
CA LYS A 55 0.10 -9.01 9.75
C LYS A 55 0.90 -9.30 8.48
N ASP A 56 0.34 -10.08 7.54
CA ASP A 56 0.99 -10.38 6.26
C ASP A 56 1.23 -9.10 5.45
N MET A 57 0.23 -8.19 5.41
CA MET A 57 0.39 -6.89 4.75
C MET A 57 1.51 -6.05 5.40
N GLY A 58 1.63 -6.09 6.72
CA GLY A 58 2.73 -5.45 7.44
C GLY A 58 4.10 -6.01 7.03
N GLN A 59 4.23 -7.32 6.91
CA GLN A 59 5.47 -7.98 6.46
C GLN A 59 5.82 -7.63 5.02
N ILE A 60 4.81 -7.59 4.12
CA ILE A 60 5.00 -7.15 2.72
C ILE A 60 5.50 -5.69 2.68
N MET A 61 4.89 -4.81 3.45
CA MET A 61 5.31 -3.39 3.51
C MET A 61 6.74 -3.27 4.06
N ALA A 62 7.07 -3.99 5.12
CA ALA A 62 8.41 -3.98 5.70
C ALA A 62 9.49 -4.41 4.68
N LEU A 63 9.19 -5.42 3.84
CA LEU A 63 10.08 -5.84 2.77
C LEU A 63 10.14 -4.82 1.63
N ALA A 64 8.99 -4.28 1.21
CA ALA A 64 8.93 -3.27 0.15
C ALA A 64 9.75 -2.02 0.50
N MET A 65 9.75 -1.62 1.77
CA MET A 65 10.55 -0.49 2.27
C MET A 65 12.07 -0.70 2.16
N GLN A 66 12.53 -1.93 2.03
CA GLN A 66 13.97 -2.24 1.84
C GLN A 66 14.40 -2.08 0.38
N ASN A 67 13.45 -2.10 -0.56
CA ASN A 67 13.73 -1.85 -1.98
C ASN A 67 13.72 -0.35 -2.26
N PRO A 68 14.83 0.25 -2.75
CA PRO A 68 14.92 1.70 -2.96
C PRO A 68 13.84 2.26 -3.90
N ALA A 69 13.55 1.58 -5.01
CA ALA A 69 12.54 2.03 -5.97
C ALA A 69 11.11 1.96 -5.39
N ALA A 70 10.77 0.87 -4.69
CA ALA A 70 9.48 0.76 -4.02
C ALA A 70 9.32 1.80 -2.90
N ARG A 71 10.39 2.03 -2.13
CA ARG A 71 10.43 3.06 -1.08
C ARG A 71 10.19 4.46 -1.65
N GLU A 72 10.86 4.82 -2.73
CA GLU A 72 10.68 6.11 -3.41
C GLU A 72 9.22 6.32 -3.81
N VAL A 73 8.60 5.32 -4.44
CA VAL A 73 7.18 5.38 -4.84
C VAL A 73 6.26 5.52 -3.63
N LEU A 74 6.51 4.75 -2.55
CA LEU A 74 5.69 4.80 -1.33
C LEU A 74 5.78 6.15 -0.60
N MET A 75 6.91 6.85 -0.71
CA MET A 75 7.15 8.18 -0.13
C MET A 75 6.62 9.31 -1.01
N THR A 76 6.39 9.06 -2.30
CA THR A 76 5.98 10.10 -3.24
C THR A 76 4.55 10.55 -2.97
N GLU A 77 4.40 11.80 -2.53
CA GLU A 77 3.09 12.40 -2.27
C GLU A 77 2.43 12.91 -3.56
N ASN A 78 3.21 13.56 -4.41
CA ASN A 78 2.74 14.07 -5.70
C ASN A 78 3.70 13.66 -6.81
N TYR A 79 3.16 13.21 -7.91
CA TYR A 79 3.93 12.85 -9.10
C TYR A 79 3.27 13.41 -10.35
N GLN A 80 4.05 14.07 -11.21
CA GLN A 80 3.63 14.55 -12.52
C GLN A 80 4.22 13.63 -13.59
N MET A 81 3.35 12.86 -14.23
CA MET A 81 3.73 12.04 -15.37
C MET A 81 3.96 12.92 -16.60
N SER A 82 4.99 12.59 -17.38
CA SER A 82 5.27 13.26 -18.65
C SER A 82 4.11 13.14 -19.65
N PRO A 83 3.98 14.07 -20.60
CA PRO A 83 3.02 13.97 -21.68
C PRO A 83 3.08 12.65 -22.45
N THR A 84 1.93 12.16 -22.87
CA THR A 84 1.78 11.01 -23.76
C THR A 84 0.85 11.34 -24.92
N ASN A 85 0.74 10.46 -25.89
CA ASN A 85 -0.20 10.61 -27.01
C ASN A 85 -1.68 10.65 -26.55
N LYS A 86 -2.00 10.11 -25.39
CA LYS A 86 -3.35 10.11 -24.77
C LYS A 86 -3.56 11.29 -23.81
N HIS A 87 -2.50 11.79 -23.23
CA HIS A 87 -2.52 12.84 -22.20
C HIS A 87 -1.45 13.88 -22.52
N ALA A 88 -1.80 14.85 -23.39
CA ALA A 88 -0.87 15.85 -23.90
C ALA A 88 -0.22 16.74 -22.83
N GLN A 89 -0.83 16.83 -21.62
CA GLN A 89 -0.28 17.55 -20.46
C GLN A 89 0.25 16.62 -19.37
N GLY A 90 0.35 15.30 -19.64
CA GLY A 90 0.63 14.30 -18.64
C GLY A 90 -0.51 14.07 -17.67
N LEU A 91 -0.23 13.38 -16.57
CA LEU A 91 -1.19 13.13 -15.49
C LEU A 91 -0.55 13.47 -14.14
N LYS A 92 -1.31 14.11 -13.26
CA LYS A 92 -0.90 14.34 -11.88
C LYS A 92 -1.49 13.25 -10.99
N PHE A 93 -0.63 12.60 -10.23
CA PHE A 93 -1.00 11.62 -9.21
C PHE A 93 -0.72 12.20 -7.82
N THR A 94 -1.60 11.90 -6.88
CA THR A 94 -1.47 12.37 -5.50
C THR A 94 -1.78 11.23 -4.53
N ASN A 95 -0.89 11.01 -3.56
CA ASN A 95 -1.16 10.14 -2.42
C ASN A 95 -2.02 10.92 -1.40
N LEU A 96 -3.33 10.85 -1.56
CA LEU A 96 -4.28 11.57 -0.71
C LEU A 96 -4.19 11.18 0.77
N PHE A 97 -3.74 9.96 1.08
CA PHE A 97 -3.55 9.56 2.47
C PHE A 97 -2.41 10.36 3.11
N LEU A 98 -1.25 10.45 2.45
CA LEU A 98 -0.11 11.21 2.98
C LEU A 98 -0.43 12.71 3.16
N GLN A 99 -1.28 13.28 2.31
CA GLN A 99 -1.74 14.66 2.50
C GLN A 99 -2.66 14.78 3.72
N ARG A 100 -3.64 13.89 3.84
CA ARG A 100 -4.68 13.95 4.87
C ARG A 100 -4.16 13.63 6.27
N ILE A 101 -3.24 12.68 6.39
CA ILE A 101 -2.71 12.28 7.69
C ILE A 101 -1.94 13.42 8.39
N LYS A 102 -1.36 14.33 7.64
CA LYS A 102 -0.66 15.53 8.16
C LYS A 102 -1.59 16.49 8.92
N THR A 103 -2.89 16.41 8.67
CA THR A 103 -3.90 17.23 9.36
C THR A 103 -4.41 16.60 10.65
N GLN A 104 -3.93 15.40 11.01
CA GLN A 104 -4.35 14.64 12.16
C GLN A 104 -3.28 14.63 13.24
N ASP A 105 -3.71 14.51 14.49
CA ASP A 105 -2.80 14.29 15.61
C ASP A 105 -2.35 12.83 15.66
N SER A 106 -1.12 12.59 15.24
CA SER A 106 -0.46 11.28 15.25
C SER A 106 0.59 11.13 16.37
N GLY A 107 0.44 11.91 17.48
CA GLY A 107 1.37 11.86 18.60
C GLY A 107 2.78 12.38 18.25
N GLY A 108 2.91 13.17 17.17
CA GLY A 108 4.20 13.68 16.68
C GLY A 108 4.99 12.66 15.84
N THR A 109 4.39 11.53 15.49
CA THR A 109 4.97 10.60 14.49
C THR A 109 4.93 11.24 13.11
N ARG A 110 6.07 11.22 12.40
CA ARG A 110 6.17 11.65 11.00
C ARG A 110 5.91 10.47 10.08
N ILE A 111 4.71 10.43 9.50
CA ILE A 111 4.28 9.37 8.58
C ILE A 111 4.77 9.73 7.19
N GLU A 112 5.58 8.84 6.57
CA GLU A 112 6.34 9.14 5.36
C GLU A 112 5.94 8.26 4.16
N MET A 113 5.44 7.06 4.42
CA MET A 113 5.13 6.08 3.39
C MET A 113 3.72 5.53 3.59
N ALA A 114 3.00 5.36 2.50
CA ALA A 114 1.67 4.75 2.59
C ALA A 114 1.21 4.15 1.27
N LYS A 115 0.41 3.09 1.39
CA LYS A 115 -0.41 2.54 0.31
C LYS A 115 -1.83 2.29 0.80
N THR A 116 -2.79 2.78 0.03
CA THR A 116 -4.22 2.57 0.28
C THR A 116 -4.79 1.49 -0.63
N GLY A 117 -5.90 0.88 -0.22
CA GLY A 117 -6.68 -0.04 -1.02
C GLY A 117 -8.17 0.08 -0.70
N PHE A 118 -9.00 -0.24 -1.67
CA PHE A 118 -10.44 -0.30 -1.50
C PHE A 118 -11.05 -1.31 -2.47
N VAL A 119 -11.84 -2.22 -1.91
CA VAL A 119 -12.91 -2.96 -2.59
C VAL A 119 -14.11 -3.01 -1.64
N SER A 120 -15.30 -3.21 -2.18
CA SER A 120 -16.53 -3.18 -1.35
C SER A 120 -16.51 -4.16 -0.18
N GLN A 121 -15.81 -5.28 -0.31
CA GLN A 121 -15.71 -6.34 0.70
C GLN A 121 -14.71 -5.99 1.81
N SER A 122 -13.52 -5.48 1.47
CA SER A 122 -12.49 -5.11 2.46
C SER A 122 -12.66 -3.70 3.00
N LYS A 123 -13.53 -2.90 2.41
CA LYS A 123 -13.69 -1.47 2.71
C LYS A 123 -12.35 -0.71 2.50
N PHE A 124 -12.14 0.39 3.22
CA PHE A 124 -10.92 1.17 3.11
C PHE A 124 -9.80 0.55 3.96
N CYS A 125 -8.71 0.20 3.29
CA CYS A 125 -7.52 -0.39 3.89
C CYS A 125 -6.34 0.55 3.70
N VAL A 126 -5.45 0.60 4.70
CA VAL A 126 -4.22 1.38 4.65
C VAL A 126 -3.09 0.60 5.30
N VAL A 127 -1.93 0.61 4.66
CA VAL A 127 -0.65 0.31 5.28
C VAL A 127 0.22 1.54 5.18
N SER A 128 0.83 1.94 6.29
CA SER A 128 1.71 3.11 6.33
C SER A 128 2.87 2.91 7.28
N SER A 129 3.93 3.68 7.08
CA SER A 129 5.09 3.72 7.97
C SER A 129 5.48 5.15 8.28
N GLY A 130 5.94 5.35 9.52
CA GLY A 130 6.40 6.63 10.02
C GLY A 130 7.47 6.47 11.10
N LYS A 131 8.06 7.59 11.47
CA LYS A 131 9.09 7.69 12.51
C LYS A 131 8.56 8.43 13.72
N GLY A 132 8.49 7.74 14.86
CA GLY A 132 8.09 8.32 16.14
C GLY A 132 9.11 9.33 16.67
N LYS A 133 8.71 10.11 17.71
CA LYS A 133 9.57 11.12 18.35
C LYS A 133 10.88 10.54 18.90
N ASN A 134 10.83 9.32 19.40
CA ASN A 134 11.99 8.60 19.95
C ASN A 134 12.87 7.95 18.85
N GLY A 135 12.60 8.23 17.58
CA GLY A 135 13.31 7.69 16.44
C GLY A 135 12.91 6.27 16.03
N ARG A 136 11.95 5.61 16.73
CA ARG A 136 11.45 4.29 16.36
C ARG A 136 10.69 4.35 15.03
N ASN A 137 10.94 3.35 14.19
CA ASN A 137 10.12 3.14 13.01
C ASN A 137 8.84 2.40 13.42
N LEU A 138 7.71 2.97 13.05
CA LEU A 138 6.39 2.40 13.27
C LEU A 138 5.79 2.00 11.92
N LEU A 139 5.13 0.86 11.89
CA LEU A 139 4.37 0.38 10.74
C LEU A 139 2.96 0.05 11.23
N VAL A 140 1.97 0.65 10.58
CA VAL A 140 0.56 0.51 10.94
C VAL A 140 -0.23 -0.03 9.77
N VAL A 141 -1.07 -1.02 10.01
CA VAL A 141 -1.97 -1.62 9.02
C VAL A 141 -3.38 -1.61 9.57
N THR A 142 -4.31 -1.05 8.82
CA THR A 142 -5.74 -1.07 9.12
C THR A 142 -6.55 -1.54 7.92
N GLY A 143 -7.68 -2.17 8.18
CA GLY A 143 -8.63 -2.59 7.17
C GLY A 143 -10.07 -2.45 7.68
N GLY A 144 -11.03 -2.42 6.76
CA GLY A 144 -12.44 -2.37 7.10
C GLY A 144 -12.97 -1.00 7.50
N SER A 145 -12.21 0.08 7.37
CA SER A 145 -12.68 1.43 7.71
C SER A 145 -13.85 1.85 6.82
N SER A 146 -14.82 2.56 7.40
CA SER A 146 -16.08 2.91 6.72
C SER A 146 -15.93 4.00 5.65
N SER A 147 -14.86 4.79 5.71
CA SER A 147 -14.57 5.86 4.75
C SER A 147 -13.07 6.14 4.65
N THR A 148 -12.67 6.88 3.61
CA THR A 148 -11.27 7.35 3.48
C THR A 148 -10.81 8.17 4.67
N TRP A 149 -11.67 9.04 5.21
CA TRP A 149 -11.36 9.84 6.39
C TRP A 149 -11.32 9.02 7.68
N GLN A 150 -12.19 7.99 7.79
CA GLN A 150 -12.12 7.08 8.93
C GLN A 150 -10.79 6.32 8.91
N ALA A 151 -10.37 5.80 7.74
CA ALA A 151 -9.07 5.14 7.61
C ALA A 151 -7.89 6.04 8.02
N VAL A 152 -7.94 7.34 7.70
CA VAL A 152 -6.93 8.32 8.13
C VAL A 152 -6.95 8.48 9.65
N ARG A 153 -8.14 8.62 10.28
CA ARG A 153 -8.28 8.76 11.74
C ARG A 153 -7.84 7.50 12.49
N ASP A 154 -8.19 6.33 11.97
CA ASP A 154 -7.79 5.04 12.57
C ASP A 154 -6.26 4.93 12.63
N GLN A 155 -5.58 5.27 11.53
CA GLN A 155 -4.12 5.29 11.46
C GLN A 155 -3.51 6.32 12.43
N ALA A 156 -4.04 7.56 12.45
CA ALA A 156 -3.56 8.61 13.33
C ALA A 156 -3.68 8.21 14.81
N THR A 157 -4.81 7.62 15.19
CA THR A 157 -5.05 7.11 16.56
C THR A 157 -4.01 6.06 16.95
N LEU A 158 -3.74 5.09 16.08
CA LEU A 158 -2.73 4.07 16.35
C LEU A 158 -1.33 4.67 16.46
N TYR A 159 -0.96 5.57 15.55
CA TYR A 159 0.33 6.25 15.68
C TYR A 159 0.45 7.03 17.00
N LYS A 160 -0.61 7.76 17.40
CA LYS A 160 -0.63 8.49 18.67
C LYS A 160 -0.45 7.58 19.87
N LEU A 161 -1.11 6.40 19.87
CA LEU A 161 -1.03 5.44 20.97
C LEU A 161 0.37 4.79 21.11
N PHE A 162 1.11 4.66 20.03
CA PHE A 162 2.40 3.95 20.00
C PHE A 162 3.60 4.86 19.69
N SER A 163 3.42 6.19 19.72
CA SER A 163 4.46 7.17 19.35
C SER A 163 5.58 7.35 20.38
N GLU A 164 5.37 6.86 21.61
CA GLU A 164 6.34 6.94 22.72
C GLU A 164 7.37 5.81 22.73
#